data_80064fb848f402d4888ee38d7d2b4712
#
_entry.id   80064fb848f402d4888ee38d7d2b4712
#
_cell.length_a   1.000
_cell.length_b   1.000
_cell.length_c   1.000
_cell.angle_alpha   90.00
_cell.angle_beta   90.00
_cell.angle_gamma   90.00
#
_symmetry.space_group_name_H-M   'P 1'
#
loop_
_entity.id
_entity.type
_entity.pdbx_description
1 polymer ?
#
loop_
_entity_poly.entity_id
_entity_poly.type
_entity_poly.pdbx_seq_one_letter_code
_entity_poly.pdbx_strand_id
1 'polypeptide(L)'
;VTQPSSKGMTPDTKLGGELFTLPTTNGVPSAKNGGTGAITASVIPGQGSQLTPNDFQVEFTSSTNYQVYTIQDGKKVSLTAGATPPNQLQLTNYGIQLDFSGTPQAGDTILLQPTKDAAGSLSLGISSTDEIALAAPVTGKASSGNYGSATIKLAGVYNTGTGSGIQSSSLASTAPQQVKINASGDYEVYDGT
;
A
#
# COMPACT_ATOMS: atom_id res chain seq x y z
N VAL A 1 -8.77 1.19 7.41
CA VAL A 1 -9.65 2.34 7.11
C VAL A 1 -9.24 3.06 5.84
N THR A 2 -8.07 2.78 5.28
CA THR A 2 -7.50 3.49 4.13
C THR A 2 -7.84 2.88 2.77
N GLN A 3 -8.67 1.84 2.66
CA GLN A 3 -8.79 1.03 1.44
C GLN A 3 -10.11 1.01 0.65
N PRO A 4 -11.16 1.78 0.85
CA PRO A 4 -12.34 1.59 -0.02
C PRO A 4 -12.14 2.10 -1.45
N SER A 5 -11.27 3.08 -1.69
CA SER A 5 -11.16 3.69 -3.02
C SER A 5 -10.08 3.08 -3.93
N SER A 6 -9.09 2.36 -3.38
CA SER A 6 -7.99 1.79 -4.18
C SER A 6 -8.40 0.68 -5.16
N LYS A 7 -9.61 0.13 -5.02
CA LYS A 7 -10.17 -0.92 -5.90
C LYS A 7 -11.33 -0.43 -6.76
N GLY A 8 -11.71 0.82 -6.65
CA GLY A 8 -12.74 1.46 -7.46
C GLY A 8 -12.14 2.32 -8.56
N MET A 9 -12.97 2.79 -9.47
CA MET A 9 -12.60 3.74 -10.51
C MET A 9 -13.21 5.12 -10.24
N THR A 10 -12.42 6.14 -10.50
CA THR A 10 -12.87 7.52 -10.55
C THR A 10 -13.71 7.78 -11.79
N PRO A 11 -14.49 8.87 -11.88
CA PRO A 11 -15.18 9.27 -13.09
C PRO A 11 -14.27 9.37 -14.32
N ASP A 12 -13.01 9.72 -14.14
CA ASP A 12 -12.00 9.81 -15.19
C ASP A 12 -11.34 8.47 -15.56
N THR A 13 -11.94 7.34 -15.16
CA THR A 13 -11.46 5.98 -15.45
C THR A 13 -10.09 5.63 -14.87
N LYS A 14 -9.66 6.33 -13.84
CA LYS A 14 -8.42 6.02 -13.10
C LYS A 14 -8.73 5.15 -11.89
N LEU A 15 -7.79 4.33 -11.46
CA LEU A 15 -7.90 3.65 -10.17
C LEU A 15 -7.84 4.69 -9.04
N GLY A 16 -8.69 4.52 -8.03
CA GLY A 16 -8.71 5.38 -6.86
C GLY A 16 -7.43 5.29 -6.06
N GLY A 17 -7.05 6.40 -5.46
CA GLY A 17 -5.95 6.50 -4.50
C GLY A 17 -6.39 6.21 -3.07
N GLU A 18 -5.51 6.46 -2.13
CA GLU A 18 -5.82 6.40 -0.70
C GLU A 18 -6.72 7.57 -0.31
N LEU A 19 -7.84 7.25 0.35
CA LEU A 19 -8.78 8.27 0.83
C LEU A 19 -8.19 9.07 1.99
N PHE A 20 -7.38 8.42 2.82
CA PHE A 20 -6.72 9.03 3.97
C PHE A 20 -5.22 8.77 3.92
N THR A 21 -4.46 9.78 4.31
CA THR A 21 -3.00 9.68 4.45
C THR A 21 -2.59 9.87 5.91
N LEU A 22 -1.57 9.14 6.30
CA LEU A 22 -0.88 9.33 7.57
C LEU A 22 0.35 10.20 7.35
N PRO A 23 0.64 11.15 8.24
CA PRO A 23 1.82 11.97 8.14
C PRO A 23 3.09 11.14 8.35
N THR A 24 4.20 11.68 7.88
CA THR A 24 5.52 11.16 8.21
C THR A 24 5.81 11.36 9.69
N THR A 25 6.28 10.31 10.35
CA THR A 25 6.63 10.35 11.78
C THR A 25 8.14 10.46 11.93
N ASN A 26 8.59 11.43 12.71
CA ASN A 26 10.00 11.57 13.05
C ASN A 26 10.41 10.56 14.12
N GLY A 27 11.56 9.92 13.94
CA GLY A 27 12.17 9.08 14.95
C GLY A 27 12.65 9.92 16.14
N VAL A 28 12.54 9.35 17.33
CA VAL A 28 13.00 9.97 18.58
C VAL A 28 14.40 9.45 18.88
N PRO A 29 15.43 10.27 18.74
CA PRO A 29 16.78 9.86 19.09
C PRO A 29 16.93 9.72 20.62
N SER A 30 17.73 8.78 21.06
CA SER A 30 18.12 8.66 22.46
C SER A 30 18.94 9.89 22.89
N ALA A 31 18.73 10.34 24.12
CA ALA A 31 19.53 11.43 24.68
C ALA A 31 21.04 11.07 24.83
N LYS A 32 21.40 9.81 24.66
CA LYS A 32 22.78 9.32 24.71
C LYS A 32 23.46 9.25 23.34
N ASN A 33 22.73 9.57 22.26
CA ASN A 33 23.29 9.56 20.92
C ASN A 33 24.41 10.59 20.78
N GLY A 34 25.51 10.17 20.16
CA GLY A 34 26.67 11.03 19.90
C GLY A 34 26.68 11.56 18.46
N GLY A 35 25.95 10.95 17.55
CA GLY A 35 25.85 11.36 16.14
C GLY A 35 24.63 12.25 15.86
N THR A 36 24.53 12.66 14.62
CA THR A 36 23.41 13.46 14.09
C THR A 36 22.43 12.64 13.24
N GLY A 37 22.53 11.30 13.32
CA GLY A 37 21.65 10.40 12.59
C GLY A 37 20.17 10.68 12.92
N ALA A 38 19.35 10.77 11.89
CA ALA A 38 17.90 10.93 12.03
C ALA A 38 17.19 9.97 11.07
N ILE A 39 16.01 9.52 11.48
CA ILE A 39 15.18 8.61 10.69
C ILE A 39 13.75 9.13 10.73
N THR A 40 13.11 9.13 9.57
CA THR A 40 11.67 9.38 9.48
C THR A 40 10.97 8.12 8.98
N ALA A 41 9.75 7.89 9.44
CA ALA A 41 8.92 6.78 9.01
C ALA A 41 7.69 7.31 8.27
N SER A 42 7.40 6.75 7.11
CA SER A 42 6.20 7.02 6.33
C SER A 42 5.49 5.73 5.96
N VAL A 43 4.21 5.82 5.62
CA VAL A 43 3.45 4.67 5.14
C VAL A 43 3.77 4.43 3.67
N ILE A 44 4.06 3.19 3.30
CA ILE A 44 4.23 2.82 1.89
C ILE A 44 2.86 2.93 1.21
N PRO A 45 2.75 3.67 0.10
CA PRO A 45 1.48 3.82 -0.62
C PRO A 45 0.82 2.47 -0.93
N GLY A 46 -0.47 2.34 -0.63
CA GLY A 46 -1.23 1.11 -0.81
C GLY A 46 -1.03 0.04 0.27
N GLN A 47 -0.12 0.22 1.22
CA GLN A 47 0.19 -0.77 2.26
C GLN A 47 -0.34 -0.41 3.66
N GLY A 48 -1.25 0.54 3.76
CA GLY A 48 -1.84 0.94 5.04
C GLY A 48 -2.49 -0.19 5.84
N SER A 49 -2.92 -1.27 5.17
CA SER A 49 -3.46 -2.47 5.82
C SER A 49 -2.41 -3.35 6.51
N GLN A 50 -1.14 -3.14 6.22
CA GLN A 50 -0.01 -3.85 6.85
C GLN A 50 0.48 -3.16 8.12
N LEU A 51 -0.01 -1.96 8.40
CA LEU A 51 0.39 -1.23 9.60
C LEU A 51 0.02 -2.00 10.86
N THR A 52 0.97 -2.06 11.77
CA THR A 52 0.82 -2.67 13.09
C THR A 52 0.96 -1.59 14.18
N PRO A 53 0.42 -1.80 15.38
CA PRO A 53 0.62 -0.88 16.51
C PRO A 53 2.03 -0.95 17.11
N ASN A 54 2.92 -1.72 16.52
CA ASN A 54 4.25 -1.94 17.06
C ASN A 54 5.15 -0.71 16.91
N ASP A 55 6.00 -0.50 17.89
CA ASP A 55 7.11 0.43 17.80
C ASP A 55 8.29 -0.24 17.08
N PHE A 56 9.17 0.59 16.53
CA PHE A 56 10.41 0.13 15.89
C PHE A 56 11.60 0.85 16.50
N GLN A 57 12.73 0.18 16.54
CA GLN A 57 13.98 0.76 16.99
C GLN A 57 15.08 0.46 15.99
N VAL A 58 15.84 1.49 15.65
CA VAL A 58 17.08 1.34 14.88
C VAL A 58 18.24 1.58 15.81
N GLU A 59 19.19 0.66 15.79
CA GLU A 59 20.46 0.73 16.54
C GLU A 59 21.62 0.78 15.55
N PHE A 60 22.52 1.71 15.74
CA PHE A 60 23.74 1.82 14.94
C PHE A 60 24.90 1.16 15.70
N THR A 61 25.43 0.09 15.17
CA THR A 61 26.59 -0.62 15.73
C THR A 61 27.92 0.02 15.31
N SER A 62 27.89 0.85 14.28
CA SER A 62 28.98 1.73 13.82
C SER A 62 28.37 2.90 13.05
N SER A 63 29.21 3.81 12.54
CA SER A 63 28.74 4.88 11.63
C SER A 63 28.12 4.36 10.31
N THR A 64 28.37 3.09 9.99
CA THR A 64 27.92 2.47 8.74
C THR A 64 26.99 1.27 8.94
N ASN A 65 27.01 0.62 10.11
CA ASN A 65 26.22 -0.58 10.36
C ASN A 65 25.02 -0.27 11.24
N TYR A 66 23.87 -0.82 10.87
CA TYR A 66 22.63 -0.66 11.60
C TYR A 66 21.87 -1.97 11.77
N GLN A 67 21.02 -2.02 12.77
CA GLN A 67 20.10 -3.11 13.04
C GLN A 67 18.71 -2.52 13.29
N VAL A 68 17.69 -3.07 12.67
CA VAL A 68 16.29 -2.68 12.87
C VAL A 68 15.57 -3.75 13.66
N TYR A 69 14.85 -3.30 14.69
CA TYR A 69 14.01 -4.14 15.54
C TYR A 69 12.57 -3.65 15.48
N THR A 70 11.62 -4.57 15.64
CA THR A 70 10.27 -4.23 16.10
C THR A 70 10.15 -4.53 17.59
N ILE A 71 9.36 -3.73 18.28
CA ILE A 71 9.08 -3.90 19.71
C ILE A 71 7.68 -4.48 19.84
N GLN A 72 7.60 -5.73 20.30
CA GLN A 72 6.35 -6.46 20.53
C GLN A 72 6.29 -6.88 21.99
N ASP A 73 5.25 -6.48 22.70
CA ASP A 73 5.08 -6.77 24.14
C ASP A 73 6.32 -6.41 24.98
N GLY A 74 6.95 -5.28 24.65
CA GLY A 74 8.17 -4.81 25.32
C GLY A 74 9.46 -5.57 24.95
N LYS A 75 9.40 -6.53 24.02
CA LYS A 75 10.56 -7.30 23.56
C LYS A 75 11.02 -6.84 22.18
N LYS A 76 12.34 -6.74 22.00
CA LYS A 76 12.94 -6.46 20.69
C LYS A 76 13.00 -7.74 19.87
N VAL A 77 12.44 -7.70 18.67
CA VAL A 77 12.52 -8.74 17.65
C VAL A 77 13.30 -8.18 16.48
N SER A 78 14.41 -8.82 16.12
CA SER A 78 15.24 -8.40 14.99
C SER A 78 14.47 -8.57 13.67
N LEU A 79 14.49 -7.54 12.83
CA LEU A 79 13.89 -7.56 11.51
C LEU A 79 14.94 -7.65 10.40
N THR A 80 15.88 -6.72 10.40
CA THR A 80 16.92 -6.63 9.37
C THR A 80 18.15 -5.89 9.90
N ALA A 81 19.28 -6.15 9.30
CA ALA A 81 20.52 -5.46 9.55
C ALA A 81 21.19 -5.11 8.21
N GLY A 82 22.03 -4.11 8.20
CA GLY A 82 22.76 -3.71 7.01
C GLY A 82 24.07 -3.02 7.33
N ALA A 83 24.95 -3.05 6.34
CA ALA A 83 26.13 -2.21 6.27
C ALA A 83 25.80 -1.01 5.37
N THR A 84 26.16 0.18 5.80
CA THR A 84 25.82 1.45 5.16
C THR A 84 24.30 1.70 5.19
N PRO A 85 23.81 2.59 6.06
CA PRO A 85 22.38 2.93 6.09
C PRO A 85 21.94 3.37 4.69
N PRO A 86 20.93 2.73 4.11
CA PRO A 86 20.39 3.17 2.82
C PRO A 86 19.70 4.52 3.03
N ASN A 87 19.56 5.30 1.94
CA ASN A 87 18.72 6.50 2.02
C ASN A 87 17.29 6.13 2.40
N GLN A 88 16.80 4.99 1.89
CA GLN A 88 15.46 4.47 2.15
C GLN A 88 15.50 2.97 2.42
N LEU A 89 14.75 2.52 3.41
CA LEU A 89 14.53 1.10 3.73
C LEU A 89 13.05 0.83 3.83
N GLN A 90 12.54 -0.09 3.02
CA GLN A 90 11.15 -0.51 3.07
C GLN A 90 10.96 -1.75 3.94
N LEU A 91 10.10 -1.66 4.94
CA LEU A 91 9.63 -2.75 5.76
C LEU A 91 8.22 -3.13 5.28
N THR A 92 8.15 -3.82 4.14
CA THR A 92 6.90 -4.12 3.41
C THR A 92 5.91 -4.93 4.24
N ASN A 93 6.38 -5.85 5.08
CA ASN A 93 5.52 -6.63 5.98
C ASN A 93 4.84 -5.78 7.07
N TYR A 94 5.31 -4.54 7.26
CA TYR A 94 4.78 -3.59 8.23
C TYR A 94 4.20 -2.34 7.56
N GLY A 95 4.24 -2.27 6.23
CA GLY A 95 3.69 -1.16 5.45
C GLY A 95 4.39 0.18 5.67
N ILE A 96 5.63 0.20 6.17
CA ILE A 96 6.38 1.42 6.46
C ILE A 96 7.68 1.51 5.67
N GLN A 97 8.03 2.74 5.34
CA GLN A 97 9.32 3.11 4.77
C GLN A 97 10.08 3.97 5.77
N LEU A 98 11.35 3.69 5.95
CA LEU A 98 12.28 4.45 6.77
C LEU A 98 13.21 5.23 5.86
N ASP A 99 13.29 6.54 6.06
CA ASP A 99 14.22 7.43 5.38
C ASP A 99 15.31 7.86 6.35
N PHE A 100 16.55 7.56 6.01
CA PHE A 100 17.73 7.80 6.83
C PHE A 100 18.40 9.09 6.42
N SER A 101 18.86 9.87 7.41
CA SER A 101 19.60 11.11 7.18
C SER A 101 20.61 11.36 8.29
N GLY A 102 21.47 12.35 8.09
CA GLY A 102 22.51 12.69 9.04
C GLY A 102 23.64 11.67 9.12
N THR A 103 24.44 11.75 10.18
CA THR A 103 25.64 10.91 10.39
C THR A 103 25.55 10.24 11.78
N PRO A 104 25.13 8.98 11.83
CA PRO A 104 25.06 8.25 13.09
C PRO A 104 26.45 7.86 13.61
N GLN A 105 26.53 7.55 14.90
CA GLN A 105 27.69 6.97 15.56
C GLN A 105 27.36 5.61 16.16
N ALA A 106 28.40 4.84 16.47
CA ALA A 106 28.25 3.58 17.17
C ALA A 106 27.53 3.79 18.53
N GLY A 107 26.51 2.99 18.79
CA GLY A 107 25.70 3.09 20.00
C GLY A 107 24.49 4.02 19.89
N ASP A 108 24.35 4.77 18.79
CA ASP A 108 23.17 5.58 18.57
C ASP A 108 21.93 4.71 18.41
N THR A 109 20.82 5.18 18.96
CA THR A 109 19.53 4.50 18.87
C THR A 109 18.42 5.50 18.55
N ILE A 110 17.49 5.11 17.68
CA ILE A 110 16.35 5.91 17.30
C ILE A 110 15.08 5.07 17.45
N LEU A 111 14.11 5.57 18.21
CA LEU A 111 12.79 4.97 18.38
C LEU A 111 11.82 5.56 17.38
N LEU A 112 11.07 4.70 16.71
CA LEU A 112 10.06 5.07 15.73
C LEU A 112 8.70 4.54 16.20
N GLN A 113 7.70 5.40 16.24
CA GLN A 113 6.34 5.10 16.68
C GLN A 113 5.32 5.51 15.59
N PRO A 114 5.27 4.80 14.44
CA PRO A 114 4.55 5.27 13.26
C PRO A 114 3.05 5.45 13.45
N THR A 115 2.47 4.73 14.40
CA THR A 115 1.01 4.73 14.63
C THR A 115 0.58 5.45 15.91
N LYS A 116 1.52 5.97 16.70
CA LYS A 116 1.23 6.57 18.01
C LYS A 116 0.19 7.69 17.95
N ASP A 117 0.35 8.59 16.98
CA ASP A 117 -0.52 9.75 16.81
C ASP A 117 -1.41 9.65 15.55
N ALA A 118 -1.53 8.43 15.00
CA ALA A 118 -2.20 8.18 13.73
C ALA A 118 -3.66 8.68 13.70
N ALA A 119 -4.40 8.50 14.79
CA ALA A 119 -5.80 8.92 14.86
C ALA A 119 -5.97 10.44 14.88
N GLY A 120 -5.04 11.15 15.52
CA GLY A 120 -5.07 12.62 15.61
C GLY A 120 -4.48 13.33 14.39
N SER A 121 -3.70 12.61 13.58
CA SER A 121 -2.94 13.17 12.46
C SER A 121 -3.44 12.69 11.09
N LEU A 122 -4.55 11.94 11.08
CA LEU A 122 -5.16 11.45 9.85
C LEU A 122 -5.63 12.63 9.00
N SER A 123 -5.15 12.71 7.77
CA SER A 123 -5.57 13.73 6.81
C SER A 123 -6.26 13.11 5.60
N LEU A 124 -7.09 13.92 4.93
CA LEU A 124 -7.75 13.52 3.70
C LEU A 124 -6.71 13.50 2.58
N GLY A 125 -6.56 12.34 1.92
CA GLY A 125 -5.59 12.14 0.82
C GLY A 125 -6.12 12.56 -0.54
N ILE A 126 -7.42 12.94 -0.63
CA ILE A 126 -8.07 13.41 -1.85
C ILE A 126 -8.27 14.92 -1.80
N SER A 127 -8.09 15.58 -2.93
CA SER A 127 -8.28 17.03 -3.12
C SER A 127 -9.59 17.38 -3.82
N SER A 128 -10.22 16.42 -4.49
CA SER A 128 -11.49 16.58 -5.20
C SER A 128 -12.40 15.37 -4.96
N THR A 129 -13.70 15.61 -5.02
CA THR A 129 -14.72 14.54 -5.00
C THR A 129 -14.59 13.59 -6.17
N ASP A 130 -14.02 14.03 -7.30
CA ASP A 130 -13.80 13.23 -8.49
C ASP A 130 -12.71 12.16 -8.30
N GLU A 131 -11.90 12.30 -7.25
CA GLU A 131 -10.91 11.30 -6.83
C GLU A 131 -11.52 10.14 -6.05
N ILE A 132 -12.80 10.24 -5.65
CA ILE A 132 -13.50 9.17 -4.95
C ILE A 132 -13.89 8.08 -5.95
N ALA A 133 -13.20 6.97 -5.89
CA ALA A 133 -13.40 5.85 -6.78
C ALA A 133 -14.50 4.91 -6.24
N LEU A 134 -15.75 5.21 -6.54
CA LEU A 134 -16.91 4.42 -6.10
C LEU A 134 -17.41 3.44 -7.19
N ALA A 135 -17.01 3.64 -8.45
CA ALA A 135 -17.42 2.78 -9.55
C ALA A 135 -16.64 1.46 -9.53
N ALA A 136 -17.33 0.35 -9.76
CA ALA A 136 -16.66 -0.91 -10.01
C ALA A 136 -15.84 -0.81 -11.31
N PRO A 137 -14.56 -1.21 -11.32
CA PRO A 137 -13.69 -1.11 -12.49
C PRO A 137 -14.14 -2.01 -13.64
N VAL A 138 -14.99 -2.98 -13.37
CA VAL A 138 -15.54 -3.90 -14.34
C VAL A 138 -17.02 -4.13 -14.04
N THR A 139 -17.86 -4.08 -15.06
CA THR A 139 -19.29 -4.38 -14.96
C THR A 139 -19.67 -5.49 -15.93
N GLY A 140 -20.52 -6.42 -15.48
CA GLY A 140 -21.10 -7.44 -16.34
C GLY A 140 -22.50 -7.00 -16.82
N LYS A 141 -22.75 -7.10 -18.12
CA LYS A 141 -24.06 -6.81 -18.72
C LYS A 141 -24.49 -7.95 -19.62
N ALA A 142 -25.73 -8.40 -19.47
CA ALA A 142 -26.30 -9.37 -20.40
C ALA A 142 -26.52 -8.73 -21.78
N SER A 143 -26.24 -9.48 -22.85
CA SER A 143 -26.58 -9.05 -24.21
C SER A 143 -28.08 -9.02 -24.39
N SER A 144 -28.56 -8.03 -25.13
CA SER A 144 -30.00 -7.94 -25.51
C SER A 144 -30.48 -9.08 -26.40
N GLY A 145 -29.55 -9.80 -27.05
CA GLY A 145 -29.85 -10.97 -27.89
C GLY A 145 -29.83 -12.30 -27.13
N ASN A 146 -29.70 -12.31 -25.81
CA ASN A 146 -29.76 -13.55 -25.03
C ASN A 146 -31.19 -14.10 -24.98
N TYR A 147 -31.33 -15.37 -25.33
CA TYR A 147 -32.62 -16.09 -25.22
C TYR A 147 -32.75 -16.83 -23.87
N GLY A 148 -31.66 -17.01 -23.15
CA GLY A 148 -31.61 -17.70 -21.86
C GLY A 148 -31.65 -16.74 -20.65
N SER A 149 -31.85 -17.31 -19.48
CA SER A 149 -31.88 -16.58 -18.19
C SER A 149 -30.52 -16.54 -17.46
N ALA A 150 -29.43 -16.92 -18.10
CA ALA A 150 -28.11 -16.91 -17.51
C ALA A 150 -27.67 -15.49 -17.12
N THR A 151 -27.14 -15.34 -15.94
CA THR A 151 -26.62 -14.06 -15.42
C THR A 151 -25.16 -14.19 -15.01
N ILE A 152 -24.36 -13.15 -15.29
CA ILE A 152 -22.99 -13.03 -14.83
C ILE A 152 -22.96 -11.99 -13.73
N LYS A 153 -22.45 -12.36 -12.57
CA LYS A 153 -22.15 -11.44 -11.46
C LYS A 153 -20.66 -11.35 -11.29
N LEU A 154 -20.15 -10.13 -11.24
CA LEU A 154 -18.76 -9.90 -10.86
C LEU A 154 -18.63 -10.10 -9.36
N ALA A 155 -17.86 -11.09 -8.95
CA ALA A 155 -17.63 -11.40 -7.54
C ALA A 155 -16.60 -10.46 -6.89
N GLY A 156 -15.69 -9.88 -7.68
CA GLY A 156 -14.67 -8.95 -7.22
C GLY A 156 -13.61 -8.71 -8.28
N VAL A 157 -12.74 -7.76 -7.99
CA VAL A 157 -11.56 -7.44 -8.79
C VAL A 157 -10.34 -7.71 -7.93
N TYR A 158 -9.43 -8.53 -8.43
CA TYR A 158 -8.23 -8.97 -7.75
C TYR A 158 -6.99 -8.49 -8.51
N ASN A 159 -5.86 -8.38 -7.81
CA ASN A 159 -4.56 -8.03 -8.40
C ASN A 159 -4.56 -6.68 -9.14
N THR A 160 -5.07 -5.65 -8.50
CA THR A 160 -5.08 -4.29 -9.05
C THR A 160 -3.75 -3.54 -8.90
N GLY A 161 -2.72 -4.18 -8.35
CA GLY A 161 -1.40 -3.59 -8.15
C GLY A 161 -0.59 -3.44 -9.43
N THR A 162 0.57 -2.79 -9.32
CA THR A 162 1.51 -2.60 -10.43
C THR A 162 1.92 -3.96 -11.01
N GLY A 163 1.79 -4.11 -12.32
CA GLY A 163 2.06 -5.37 -13.03
C GLY A 163 0.87 -6.34 -13.08
N SER A 164 -0.27 -6.02 -12.44
CA SER A 164 -1.51 -6.76 -12.63
C SER A 164 -2.17 -6.38 -13.96
N GLY A 165 -2.99 -7.28 -14.51
CA GLY A 165 -3.74 -7.01 -15.73
C GLY A 165 -4.84 -5.95 -15.58
N ILE A 166 -5.12 -5.49 -14.34
CA ILE A 166 -6.15 -4.50 -14.04
C ILE A 166 -5.47 -3.21 -13.55
N GLN A 167 -5.01 -2.44 -14.51
CA GLN A 167 -4.56 -1.06 -14.32
C GLN A 167 -5.46 -0.14 -15.15
N SER A 168 -5.59 1.11 -14.72
CA SER A 168 -6.49 2.06 -15.42
C SER A 168 -6.18 2.20 -16.90
N SER A 169 -4.89 2.23 -17.28
CA SER A 169 -4.48 2.30 -18.68
C SER A 169 -4.81 1.03 -19.47
N SER A 170 -4.71 -0.14 -18.83
CA SER A 170 -5.04 -1.42 -19.45
C SER A 170 -6.56 -1.58 -19.63
N LEU A 171 -7.35 -1.15 -18.63
CA LEU A 171 -8.81 -1.20 -18.71
C LEU A 171 -9.37 -0.26 -19.79
N ALA A 172 -8.75 0.91 -19.97
CA ALA A 172 -9.17 1.86 -21.00
C ALA A 172 -8.83 1.40 -22.43
N SER A 173 -7.87 0.49 -22.59
CA SER A 173 -7.38 0.00 -23.88
C SER A 173 -7.83 -1.42 -24.23
N THR A 174 -8.35 -2.18 -23.28
CA THR A 174 -8.86 -3.53 -23.55
C THR A 174 -10.29 -3.47 -24.11
N ALA A 175 -10.49 -4.19 -25.21
CA ALA A 175 -11.82 -4.42 -25.73
C ALA A 175 -12.69 -5.14 -24.67
N PRO A 176 -14.01 -4.92 -24.65
CA PRO A 176 -14.89 -5.61 -23.72
C PRO A 176 -14.84 -7.10 -23.96
N GLN A 177 -14.65 -7.87 -22.89
CA GLN A 177 -14.65 -9.33 -22.97
C GLN A 177 -16.08 -9.85 -23.10
N GLN A 178 -16.30 -10.83 -23.98
CA GLN A 178 -17.57 -11.50 -24.12
C GLN A 178 -17.48 -12.92 -23.56
N VAL A 179 -18.46 -13.28 -22.75
CA VAL A 179 -18.62 -14.66 -22.29
C VAL A 179 -19.81 -15.29 -23.02
N LYS A 180 -19.57 -16.38 -23.75
CA LYS A 180 -20.61 -17.14 -24.42
C LYS A 180 -20.75 -18.51 -23.78
N ILE A 181 -21.98 -18.97 -23.68
CA ILE A 181 -22.27 -20.35 -23.28
C ILE A 181 -22.53 -21.16 -24.55
N ASN A 182 -21.75 -22.22 -24.74
CA ASN A 182 -21.88 -23.10 -25.89
C ASN A 182 -23.08 -24.08 -25.75
N ALA A 183 -23.36 -24.85 -26.78
CA ALA A 183 -24.47 -25.82 -26.77
C ALA A 183 -24.29 -26.95 -25.73
N SER A 184 -23.07 -27.20 -25.26
CA SER A 184 -22.76 -28.17 -24.21
C SER A 184 -22.94 -27.62 -22.78
N GLY A 185 -23.19 -26.29 -22.66
CA GLY A 185 -23.32 -25.62 -21.37
C GLY A 185 -22.00 -25.11 -20.81
N ASP A 186 -20.89 -25.26 -21.53
CA ASP A 186 -19.59 -24.70 -21.14
C ASP A 186 -19.51 -23.23 -21.51
N TYR A 187 -18.68 -22.46 -20.78
CA TYR A 187 -18.45 -21.06 -21.11
C TYR A 187 -17.13 -20.85 -21.87
N GLU A 188 -17.16 -19.94 -22.81
CA GLU A 188 -16.01 -19.52 -23.58
C GLU A 188 -15.85 -17.99 -23.46
N VAL A 189 -14.62 -17.50 -23.32
CA VAL A 189 -14.30 -16.08 -23.19
C VAL A 189 -13.67 -15.60 -24.49
N TYR A 190 -14.20 -14.54 -25.05
CA TYR A 190 -13.73 -13.92 -26.29
C TYR A 190 -13.32 -12.47 -26.01
N ASP A 191 -12.30 -12.00 -26.72
CA ASP A 191 -12.02 -10.58 -26.83
C ASP A 191 -13.12 -9.94 -27.67
N GLY A 192 -13.79 -8.96 -27.10
CA GLY A 192 -14.85 -8.23 -27.80
C GLY A 192 -14.22 -7.26 -28.83
N THR A 193 -14.36 -7.57 -30.07
CA THR A 193 -14.12 -6.66 -31.21
C THR A 193 -15.46 -6.17 -31.72
#